data_1a25ac513ea38836be99deeb2e32dbfc
#
_entry.id   1a25ac513ea38836be99deeb2e32dbfc
#
_cell.length_a   1.000
_cell.length_b   1.000
_cell.length_c   1.000
_cell.angle_alpha   90.00
_cell.angle_beta   90.00
_cell.angle_gamma   90.00
#
_symmetry.space_group_name_H-M   'P 1'
#
loop_
_entity.id
_entity.type
_entity.pdbx_description
1 polymer ?
#
loop_
_entity_poly.entity_id
_entity_poly.type
_entity_poly.pdbx_seq_one_letter_code
_entity_poly.pdbx_strand_id
1 'polypeptide(L)'
;MPATTIKERMETAIPGRAAIELVSFYEEFRSYYPFCELETKRWFVDNVQPDWWIFDIGANVGYYSILFAQLAHKGRVLSFEPTSTAKMLRENLQHNGIANVDVHDVALGAVTGVHRDRIFRMWGSEGDVQDYPFYRLDDFVAEKKPTRVDCLKIDVDSFDFEVLRGAEQTLVQHNPVIVVELNHALAKRNQTASEVLAWLAQRGYRQALVLDNDNYVFQRDREHLKVAGSASLELVFPPPMRFEETLDAVTGTPLDRLLTTGEFQNEATFRDDRDSVPATSLVGAVSRAMRKLISSGSDDGRLGFSSVAGRAIATPSSMWSYALAFAFDPGVLAKVPAGGSLVMEIEVEVSEGKLGIGIAGADLSSFVSPERTLSAMPGAQRLVITAPADQAKSLAFRNVATEGTRTIFTLVSVRAKAKPPRTT
;
A
#
# COMPACT_ATOMS: atom_id res chain seq x y z
N MET A 1 -1.66 -19.09 45.84
CA MET A 1 -0.81 -18.52 44.77
C MET A 1 -1.69 -17.67 43.92
N PRO A 2 -1.42 -16.39 43.71
CA PRO A 2 -2.21 -15.60 42.78
C PRO A 2 -2.02 -16.17 41.38
N ALA A 3 -3.13 -16.42 40.67
CA ALA A 3 -3.11 -16.84 39.29
C ALA A 3 -2.37 -15.76 38.45
N THR A 4 -1.25 -16.14 37.87
CA THR A 4 -0.53 -15.29 36.92
C THR A 4 -1.45 -15.13 35.70
N THR A 5 -2.08 -13.97 35.58
CA THR A 5 -2.84 -13.62 34.37
C THR A 5 -1.83 -13.64 33.23
N ILE A 6 -1.90 -14.64 32.37
CA ILE A 6 -1.09 -14.68 31.15
C ILE A 6 -1.59 -13.49 30.32
N LYS A 7 -0.82 -12.42 30.24
CA LYS A 7 -1.08 -11.32 29.29
C LYS A 7 -1.07 -11.95 27.90
N GLU A 8 -2.14 -11.76 27.18
CA GLU A 8 -2.20 -12.18 25.80
C GLU A 8 -1.11 -11.44 24.99
N ARG A 9 -0.49 -12.15 24.06
CA ARG A 9 0.62 -11.66 23.27
C ARG A 9 0.24 -11.73 21.80
N MET A 10 0.77 -10.80 21.03
CA MET A 10 0.63 -10.78 19.58
C MET A 10 2.02 -10.61 18.97
N GLU A 11 2.35 -11.48 18.02
CA GLU A 11 3.57 -11.36 17.23
C GLU A 11 3.29 -10.60 15.93
N THR A 12 4.17 -9.67 15.60
CA THR A 12 4.16 -9.01 14.28
C THR A 12 5.37 -9.47 13.49
N ALA A 13 5.11 -10.06 12.31
CA ALA A 13 6.16 -10.60 11.46
C ALA A 13 7.07 -9.48 10.90
N ILE A 14 8.39 -9.70 11.02
CA ILE A 14 9.40 -8.82 10.44
C ILE A 14 10.19 -9.63 9.41
N PRO A 15 10.16 -9.27 8.12
CA PRO A 15 10.87 -10.00 7.08
C PRO A 15 12.37 -10.11 7.36
N GLY A 16 12.90 -11.35 7.42
CA GLY A 16 14.31 -11.61 7.66
C GLY A 16 14.80 -11.41 9.10
N ARG A 17 13.88 -11.20 10.07
CA ARG A 17 14.21 -11.03 11.50
C ARG A 17 13.23 -11.78 12.38
N ALA A 18 13.53 -11.89 13.68
CA ALA A 18 12.59 -12.37 14.67
C ALA A 18 11.35 -11.45 14.73
N ALA A 19 10.19 -12.03 14.97
CA ALA A 19 8.95 -11.29 15.18
C ALA A 19 9.06 -10.37 16.39
N ILE A 20 8.35 -9.24 16.34
CA ILE A 20 8.20 -8.34 17.49
C ILE A 20 6.96 -8.77 18.26
N GLU A 21 7.11 -8.94 19.57
CA GLU A 21 6.05 -9.34 20.46
C GLU A 21 5.39 -8.09 21.09
N LEU A 22 4.06 -7.96 20.95
CA LEU A 22 3.26 -6.91 21.57
C LEU A 22 2.41 -7.50 22.70
N VAL A 23 2.42 -6.83 23.84
CA VAL A 23 1.66 -7.23 25.05
C VAL A 23 0.54 -6.25 25.41
N SER A 24 0.48 -5.13 24.69
CA SER A 24 -0.55 -4.11 24.85
C SER A 24 -0.98 -3.61 23.48
N PHE A 25 -2.21 -3.90 23.09
CA PHE A 25 -2.76 -3.62 21.76
C PHE A 25 -4.28 -3.65 21.79
N TYR A 26 -4.91 -3.14 20.73
CA TYR A 26 -6.34 -3.26 20.50
C TYR A 26 -6.67 -4.62 19.90
N GLU A 27 -7.78 -5.25 20.28
CA GLU A 27 -8.14 -6.61 19.83
C GLU A 27 -8.29 -6.72 18.31
N GLU A 28 -8.79 -5.68 17.65
CA GLU A 28 -8.91 -5.61 16.19
C GLU A 28 -7.57 -5.74 15.46
N PHE A 29 -6.45 -5.43 16.11
CA PHE A 29 -5.13 -5.55 15.51
C PHE A 29 -4.66 -7.00 15.33
N ARG A 30 -5.28 -7.97 16.00
CA ARG A 30 -4.90 -9.39 15.88
C ARG A 30 -4.99 -9.93 14.46
N SER A 31 -5.96 -9.47 13.68
CA SER A 31 -6.14 -9.91 12.30
C SER A 31 -5.23 -9.21 11.31
N TYR A 32 -4.76 -8.03 11.64
CA TYR A 32 -4.02 -7.15 10.75
C TYR A 32 -2.51 -7.12 11.02
N TYR A 33 -2.10 -6.78 12.25
CA TYR A 33 -0.70 -6.53 12.58
C TYR A 33 0.26 -7.71 12.41
N PRO A 34 -0.13 -8.96 12.59
CA PRO A 34 0.81 -10.07 12.35
C PRO A 34 1.49 -10.02 11.00
N PHE A 35 0.78 -9.54 9.96
CA PHE A 35 1.26 -9.59 8.57
C PHE A 35 1.11 -8.28 7.80
N CYS A 36 0.81 -7.15 8.46
CA CYS A 36 0.69 -5.86 7.78
C CYS A 36 2.04 -5.35 7.27
N GLU A 37 2.00 -4.58 6.19
CA GLU A 37 3.10 -3.75 5.69
C GLU A 37 4.44 -4.48 5.55
N LEU A 38 4.43 -5.70 5.00
CA LEU A 38 5.62 -6.53 4.92
C LEU A 38 6.70 -5.96 3.98
N GLU A 39 6.30 -5.26 2.91
CA GLU A 39 7.23 -4.61 1.99
C GLU A 39 7.91 -3.42 2.68
N THR A 40 7.14 -2.61 3.39
CA THR A 40 7.62 -1.45 4.16
C THR A 40 8.56 -1.88 5.29
N LYS A 41 8.18 -2.90 6.07
CA LYS A 41 9.06 -3.48 7.10
C LYS A 41 10.35 -4.03 6.50
N ARG A 42 10.27 -4.73 5.37
CA ARG A 42 11.45 -5.25 4.67
C ARG A 42 12.36 -4.13 4.21
N TRP A 43 11.78 -3.07 3.63
CA TRP A 43 12.55 -1.91 3.21
C TRP A 43 13.32 -1.30 4.39
N PHE A 44 12.68 -1.12 5.55
CA PHE A 44 13.37 -0.60 6.74
C PHE A 44 14.50 -1.54 7.20
N VAL A 45 14.26 -2.85 7.22
CA VAL A 45 15.30 -3.84 7.59
C VAL A 45 16.53 -3.74 6.68
N ASP A 46 16.32 -3.50 5.39
CA ASP A 46 17.40 -3.47 4.40
C ASP A 46 18.12 -2.11 4.31
N ASN A 47 17.51 -1.01 4.76
CA ASN A 47 18.01 0.35 4.50
C ASN A 47 18.39 1.15 5.77
N VAL A 48 17.77 0.91 6.91
CA VAL A 48 18.06 1.65 8.13
C VAL A 48 19.51 1.40 8.59
N GLN A 49 20.25 2.49 8.83
CA GLN A 49 21.60 2.39 9.32
C GLN A 49 21.63 2.36 10.86
N PRO A 50 22.64 1.72 11.47
CA PRO A 50 22.71 1.54 12.92
C PRO A 50 22.73 2.83 13.74
N ASP A 51 23.14 3.94 13.16
CA ASP A 51 23.32 5.24 13.82
C ASP A 51 22.25 6.28 13.45
N TRP A 52 21.20 5.90 12.71
CA TRP A 52 20.16 6.82 12.30
C TRP A 52 19.33 7.35 13.47
N TRP A 53 18.90 8.60 13.34
CA TRP A 53 17.86 9.21 14.16
C TRP A 53 16.56 9.19 13.36
N ILE A 54 15.59 8.44 13.85
CA ILE A 54 14.32 8.16 13.17
C ILE A 54 13.18 8.80 13.94
N PHE A 55 12.34 9.52 13.24
CA PHE A 55 11.12 10.11 13.77
C PHE A 55 9.94 9.25 13.33
N ASP A 56 9.32 8.55 14.29
CA ASP A 56 8.16 7.68 14.09
C ASP A 56 6.90 8.45 14.45
N ILE A 57 6.25 9.03 13.43
CA ILE A 57 5.14 9.96 13.57
C ILE A 57 3.85 9.18 13.32
N GLY A 58 3.00 9.06 14.36
CA GLY A 58 1.91 8.11 14.44
C GLY A 58 2.37 6.73 14.92
N ALA A 59 3.14 6.74 16.02
CA ALA A 59 3.80 5.52 16.51
C ALA A 59 2.82 4.42 16.99
N ASN A 60 1.56 4.76 17.22
CA ASN A 60 0.50 3.85 17.63
C ASN A 60 0.94 2.96 18.80
N VAL A 61 0.77 1.64 18.74
CA VAL A 61 1.19 0.69 19.79
C VAL A 61 2.69 0.36 19.74
N GLY A 62 3.46 0.89 18.77
CA GLY A 62 4.91 0.94 18.79
C GLY A 62 5.66 -0.18 18.09
N TYR A 63 5.04 -0.97 17.22
CA TYR A 63 5.81 -2.01 16.54
C TYR A 63 6.89 -1.45 15.61
N TYR A 64 6.65 -0.31 14.92
CA TYR A 64 7.69 0.38 14.16
C TYR A 64 8.73 1.01 15.07
N SER A 65 8.32 1.65 16.16
CA SER A 65 9.27 2.20 17.14
C SER A 65 10.23 1.15 17.66
N ILE A 66 9.74 -0.08 17.96
CA ILE A 66 10.57 -1.21 18.39
C ILE A 66 11.49 -1.67 17.27
N LEU A 67 10.97 -1.84 16.05
CA LEU A 67 11.76 -2.20 14.87
C LEU A 67 12.90 -1.20 14.65
N PHE A 68 12.59 0.08 14.64
CA PHE A 68 13.57 1.15 14.44
C PHE A 68 14.64 1.15 15.54
N ALA A 69 14.23 0.98 16.80
CA ALA A 69 15.15 0.92 17.92
C ALA A 69 16.12 -0.25 17.83
N GLN A 70 15.66 -1.38 17.32
CA GLN A 70 16.51 -2.57 17.09
C GLN A 70 17.45 -2.39 15.90
N LEU A 71 16.99 -1.71 14.82
CA LEU A 71 17.80 -1.43 13.64
C LEU A 71 18.82 -0.33 13.92
N ALA A 72 18.36 0.82 14.41
CA ALA A 72 19.17 1.98 14.75
C ALA A 72 19.72 1.90 16.19
N HIS A 73 20.35 0.78 16.53
CA HIS A 73 20.79 0.47 17.92
C HIS A 73 21.90 1.37 18.46
N LYS A 74 22.56 2.16 17.61
CA LYS A 74 23.53 3.22 17.96
C LYS A 74 22.95 4.63 17.76
N GLY A 75 21.75 4.70 17.21
CA GLY A 75 21.01 5.91 16.96
C GLY A 75 19.90 6.14 18.00
N ARG A 76 18.88 6.85 17.58
CA ARG A 76 17.76 7.21 18.44
C ARG A 76 16.43 7.20 17.68
N VAL A 77 15.34 6.86 18.35
CA VAL A 77 13.99 6.96 17.81
C VAL A 77 13.22 8.00 18.62
N LEU A 78 12.54 8.91 17.94
CA LEU A 78 11.60 9.85 18.53
C LEU A 78 10.20 9.45 18.04
N SER A 79 9.38 8.96 18.95
CA SER A 79 8.04 8.47 18.65
C SER A 79 6.98 9.45 19.09
N PHE A 80 6.05 9.79 18.18
CA PHE A 80 4.98 10.76 18.41
C PHE A 80 3.64 10.04 18.35
N GLU A 81 2.90 10.06 19.46
CA GLU A 81 1.59 9.47 19.58
C GLU A 81 0.74 10.30 20.55
N PRO A 82 -0.22 11.11 20.05
CA PRO A 82 -0.97 12.06 20.89
C PRO A 82 -2.09 11.42 21.71
N THR A 83 -2.45 10.17 21.44
CA THR A 83 -3.61 9.52 22.04
C THR A 83 -3.23 8.67 23.26
N SER A 84 -4.24 8.12 23.93
CA SER A 84 -4.02 7.17 25.01
C SER A 84 -3.24 5.90 24.61
N THR A 85 -3.09 5.67 23.28
CA THR A 85 -2.30 4.57 22.72
C THR A 85 -0.80 4.71 23.07
N ALA A 86 -0.31 5.92 23.34
CA ALA A 86 1.04 6.16 23.84
C ALA A 86 1.38 5.36 25.12
N LYS A 87 0.38 5.01 25.95
CA LYS A 87 0.57 4.12 27.08
C LYS A 87 0.89 2.69 26.64
N MET A 88 0.16 2.18 25.63
CA MET A 88 0.42 0.84 25.06
C MET A 88 1.80 0.78 24.40
N LEU A 89 2.17 1.83 23.67
CA LEU A 89 3.52 2.00 23.12
C LEU A 89 4.60 1.82 24.20
N ARG A 90 4.50 2.55 25.32
CA ARG A 90 5.47 2.44 26.42
C ARG A 90 5.52 1.05 27.05
N GLU A 91 4.37 0.39 27.22
CA GLU A 91 4.30 -0.99 27.73
C GLU A 91 5.00 -1.96 26.78
N ASN A 92 4.81 -1.82 25.47
CA ASN A 92 5.45 -2.65 24.45
C ASN A 92 6.96 -2.39 24.34
N LEU A 93 7.41 -1.13 24.45
CA LEU A 93 8.84 -0.79 24.51
C LEU A 93 9.50 -1.43 25.75
N GLN A 94 8.87 -1.33 26.91
CA GLN A 94 9.37 -1.94 28.14
C GLN A 94 9.45 -3.47 28.01
N HIS A 95 8.41 -4.11 27.46
CA HIS A 95 8.38 -5.56 27.27
C HIS A 95 9.52 -6.05 26.37
N ASN A 96 9.83 -5.30 25.31
CA ASN A 96 10.89 -5.63 24.36
C ASN A 96 12.30 -5.15 24.81
N GLY A 97 12.43 -4.57 26.01
CA GLY A 97 13.71 -4.09 26.54
C GLY A 97 14.31 -2.92 25.77
N ILE A 98 13.48 -2.09 25.14
CA ILE A 98 13.90 -0.97 24.31
C ILE A 98 14.20 0.25 25.19
N ALA A 99 15.37 0.87 25.01
CA ALA A 99 15.86 2.01 25.80
C ALA A 99 16.24 3.25 24.97
N ASN A 100 16.32 3.13 23.64
CA ASN A 100 16.74 4.23 22.75
C ASN A 100 15.56 4.88 22.01
N VAL A 101 14.37 4.85 22.61
CA VAL A 101 13.15 5.50 22.10
C VAL A 101 12.69 6.58 23.08
N ASP A 102 12.47 7.79 22.58
CA ASP A 102 11.83 8.89 23.31
C ASP A 102 10.38 9.02 22.84
N VAL A 103 9.41 8.85 23.73
CA VAL A 103 7.98 8.94 23.42
C VAL A 103 7.43 10.32 23.77
N HIS A 104 6.83 10.98 22.79
CA HIS A 104 6.22 12.30 22.91
C HIS A 104 4.70 12.21 22.72
N ASP A 105 3.93 12.61 23.73
CA ASP A 105 2.46 12.61 23.73
C ASP A 105 1.91 13.87 23.05
N VAL A 106 2.35 14.10 21.81
CA VAL A 106 1.97 15.26 21.01
C VAL A 106 1.65 14.84 19.58
N ALA A 107 0.74 15.54 18.94
CA ALA A 107 0.48 15.42 17.51
C ALA A 107 1.46 16.30 16.73
N LEU A 108 1.91 15.83 15.58
CA LEU A 108 2.60 16.69 14.61
C LEU A 108 1.63 17.12 13.51
N GLY A 109 1.82 18.35 13.03
CA GLY A 109 0.98 18.94 11.99
C GLY A 109 1.53 20.27 11.47
N ALA A 110 0.68 21.05 10.79
CA ALA A 110 1.07 22.34 10.19
C ALA A 110 1.11 23.52 11.19
N VAL A 111 0.68 23.31 12.43
CA VAL A 111 0.57 24.36 13.46
C VAL A 111 1.15 23.90 14.78
N THR A 112 1.59 24.86 15.61
CA THR A 112 2.04 24.60 16.99
C THR A 112 1.04 25.22 17.96
N GLY A 113 0.69 24.51 19.03
CA GLY A 113 -0.24 24.94 20.05
C GLY A 113 -1.23 23.88 20.44
N VAL A 114 -2.19 24.24 21.31
CA VAL A 114 -3.30 23.35 21.66
C VAL A 114 -4.45 23.62 20.67
N HIS A 115 -4.86 22.58 19.97
CA HIS A 115 -5.93 22.66 18.98
C HIS A 115 -6.98 21.60 19.25
N ARG A 116 -8.24 22.00 19.11
CA ARG A 116 -9.39 21.13 19.23
C ARG A 116 -9.63 20.44 17.89
N ASP A 117 -9.36 19.15 17.83
CA ASP A 117 -9.52 18.35 16.61
C ASP A 117 -9.92 16.91 16.96
N ARG A 118 -10.23 16.14 15.95
CA ARG A 118 -10.44 14.70 16.04
C ARG A 118 -9.23 14.01 15.41
N ILE A 119 -8.48 13.26 16.21
CA ILE A 119 -7.46 12.36 15.67
C ILE A 119 -8.22 11.13 15.15
N PHE A 120 -8.30 11.03 13.84
CA PHE A 120 -8.90 9.91 13.16
C PHE A 120 -7.99 8.70 13.29
N ARG A 121 -8.57 7.52 13.49
CA ARG A 121 -7.89 6.24 13.40
C ARG A 121 -8.64 5.37 12.41
N MET A 122 -7.93 4.74 11.49
CA MET A 122 -8.56 3.84 10.51
C MET A 122 -9.12 2.58 11.19
N TRP A 123 -8.45 2.14 12.26
CA TRP A 123 -8.81 0.97 13.05
C TRP A 123 -9.23 1.40 14.46
N GLY A 124 -10.35 0.86 14.91
CA GLY A 124 -10.95 1.21 16.18
C GLY A 124 -12.04 2.27 16.09
N SER A 125 -12.59 2.69 17.23
CA SER A 125 -13.56 3.76 17.29
C SER A 125 -12.93 5.09 16.90
N GLU A 126 -13.64 5.93 16.14
CA GLU A 126 -13.24 7.32 15.94
C GLU A 126 -13.04 7.98 17.31
N GLY A 127 -11.89 8.61 17.50
CA GLY A 127 -11.60 9.35 18.72
C GLY A 127 -12.59 10.51 18.88
N ASP A 128 -12.84 10.91 20.12
CA ASP A 128 -13.62 12.11 20.40
C ASP A 128 -12.90 13.37 19.96
N VAL A 129 -13.66 14.41 19.64
CA VAL A 129 -13.12 15.75 19.43
C VAL A 129 -12.65 16.29 20.78
N GLN A 130 -11.36 16.46 20.93
CA GLN A 130 -10.75 17.00 22.15
C GLN A 130 -9.59 17.92 21.86
N ASP A 131 -9.03 18.56 22.89
CA ASP A 131 -7.88 19.41 22.77
C ASP A 131 -6.61 18.54 22.77
N TYR A 132 -5.81 18.65 21.70
CA TYR A 132 -4.51 17.98 21.58
C TYR A 132 -3.38 19.00 21.50
N PRO A 133 -2.23 18.72 22.12
CA PRO A 133 -1.01 19.49 21.87
C PRO A 133 -0.46 19.14 20.48
N PHE A 134 -0.35 20.12 19.60
CA PHE A 134 0.25 20.00 18.28
C PHE A 134 1.60 20.71 18.25
N TYR A 135 2.52 20.15 17.46
CA TYR A 135 3.75 20.81 17.05
C TYR A 135 3.91 20.78 15.54
N ARG A 136 4.43 21.89 14.99
CA ARG A 136 5.13 21.78 13.71
C ARG A 136 6.44 21.05 13.96
N LEU A 137 6.82 20.13 13.07
CA LEU A 137 8.10 19.44 13.22
C LEU A 137 9.28 20.41 13.23
N ASP A 138 9.22 21.50 12.45
CA ASP A 138 10.23 22.55 12.42
C ASP A 138 10.43 23.20 13.80
N ASP A 139 9.34 23.50 14.51
CA ASP A 139 9.39 24.10 15.83
C ASP A 139 9.92 23.12 16.88
N PHE A 140 9.52 21.84 16.77
CA PHE A 140 10.03 20.77 17.63
C PHE A 140 11.55 20.59 17.45
N VAL A 141 12.02 20.56 16.19
CA VAL A 141 13.45 20.42 15.86
C VAL A 141 14.22 21.65 16.33
N ALA A 142 13.68 22.85 16.19
CA ALA A 142 14.30 24.08 16.67
C ALA A 142 14.43 24.12 18.21
N GLU A 143 13.43 23.60 18.94
CA GLU A 143 13.41 23.51 20.40
C GLU A 143 14.35 22.43 20.92
N LYS A 144 14.20 21.20 20.43
CA LYS A 144 14.91 20.01 20.96
C LYS A 144 16.32 19.85 20.41
N LYS A 145 16.61 20.47 19.28
CA LYS A 145 17.93 20.49 18.61
C LYS A 145 18.53 19.09 18.46
N PRO A 146 17.80 18.14 17.85
CA PRO A 146 18.36 16.83 17.57
C PRO A 146 19.62 16.98 16.72
N THR A 147 20.63 16.14 16.96
CA THR A 147 21.90 16.22 16.21
C THR A 147 21.72 15.87 14.73
N ARG A 148 20.73 15.05 14.40
CA ARG A 148 20.40 14.66 13.03
C ARG A 148 18.93 14.27 12.93
N VAL A 149 18.41 14.29 11.71
CA VAL A 149 17.10 13.74 11.32
C VAL A 149 17.35 12.94 10.04
N ASP A 150 17.43 11.62 10.15
CA ASP A 150 17.81 10.77 9.01
C ASP A 150 16.59 10.20 8.30
N CYS A 151 15.53 9.91 9.05
CA CYS A 151 14.31 9.34 8.51
C CYS A 151 13.07 9.89 9.24
N LEU A 152 12.04 10.20 8.46
CA LEU A 152 10.68 10.47 8.93
C LEU A 152 9.77 9.34 8.46
N LYS A 153 9.22 8.55 9.37
CA LYS A 153 8.06 7.69 9.09
C LYS A 153 6.83 8.47 9.50
N ILE A 154 5.89 8.67 8.58
CA ILE A 154 4.67 9.45 8.77
C ILE A 154 3.48 8.56 8.42
N ASP A 155 2.60 8.33 9.39
CA ASP A 155 1.41 7.51 9.26
C ASP A 155 0.45 7.94 10.37
N VAL A 156 -0.36 8.95 10.06
CA VAL A 156 -1.18 9.68 11.03
C VAL A 156 -2.64 9.84 10.57
N ASP A 157 -3.09 8.92 9.71
CA ASP A 157 -4.49 8.78 9.33
C ASP A 157 -5.16 10.13 8.98
N SER A 158 -4.75 10.78 7.93
CA SER A 158 -5.24 12.07 7.40
C SER A 158 -4.42 13.33 7.69
N PHE A 159 -3.55 13.33 8.68
CA PHE A 159 -2.68 14.47 8.97
C PHE A 159 -1.33 14.43 8.23
N ASP A 160 -1.08 13.44 7.40
CA ASP A 160 0.21 13.16 6.76
C ASP A 160 0.73 14.38 5.98
N PHE A 161 -0.13 15.04 5.24
CA PHE A 161 0.24 16.27 4.53
C PHE A 161 0.48 17.46 5.48
N GLU A 162 -0.29 17.58 6.56
CA GLU A 162 -0.08 18.61 7.55
C GLU A 162 1.26 18.44 8.28
N VAL A 163 1.67 17.21 8.57
CA VAL A 163 3.01 16.92 9.13
C VAL A 163 4.10 17.37 8.17
N LEU A 164 4.00 17.03 6.89
CA LEU A 164 4.97 17.44 5.86
C LEU A 164 5.06 18.97 5.75
N ARG A 165 3.93 19.68 5.77
CA ARG A 165 3.88 21.16 5.77
C ARG A 165 4.53 21.76 7.02
N GLY A 166 4.39 21.10 8.17
CA GLY A 166 5.05 21.49 9.41
C GLY A 166 6.54 21.16 9.47
N ALA A 167 7.06 20.42 8.49
CA ALA A 167 8.44 19.94 8.43
C ALA A 167 9.31 20.65 7.38
N GLU A 168 8.84 21.70 6.74
CA GLU A 168 9.44 22.27 5.53
C GLU A 168 10.92 22.67 5.71
N GLN A 169 11.28 23.28 6.83
CA GLN A 169 12.67 23.66 7.15
C GLN A 169 13.50 22.41 7.49
N THR A 170 12.94 21.49 8.24
CA THR A 170 13.58 20.21 8.59
C THR A 170 13.93 19.40 7.34
N LEU A 171 13.03 19.33 6.36
CA LEU A 171 13.27 18.65 5.08
C LEU A 171 14.44 19.29 4.30
N VAL A 172 14.56 20.62 4.34
CA VAL A 172 15.65 21.34 3.65
C VAL A 172 16.97 21.17 4.38
N GLN A 173 16.98 21.28 5.70
CA GLN A 173 18.20 21.30 6.51
C GLN A 173 18.82 19.92 6.70
N HIS A 174 17.99 18.92 6.96
CA HIS A 174 18.44 17.57 7.30
C HIS A 174 18.39 16.60 6.12
N ASN A 175 17.58 16.89 5.10
CA ASN A 175 17.40 16.02 3.92
C ASN A 175 17.10 14.57 4.30
N PRO A 176 16.11 14.31 5.16
CA PRO A 176 15.80 12.96 5.63
C PRO A 176 15.24 12.09 4.50
N VAL A 177 15.35 10.79 4.66
CA VAL A 177 14.46 9.85 3.98
C VAL A 177 13.04 10.06 4.54
N ILE A 178 12.03 10.08 3.67
CA ILE A 178 10.63 10.17 4.07
C ILE A 178 9.95 8.86 3.70
N VAL A 179 9.29 8.24 4.67
CA VAL A 179 8.35 7.15 4.45
C VAL A 179 7.00 7.63 4.93
N VAL A 180 6.06 7.81 4.01
CA VAL A 180 4.75 8.40 4.32
C VAL A 180 3.62 7.57 3.74
N GLU A 181 2.57 7.33 4.54
CA GLU A 181 1.35 6.70 4.07
C GLU A 181 0.45 7.74 3.39
N LEU A 182 0.09 7.49 2.13
CA LEU A 182 -0.79 8.37 1.36
C LEU A 182 -2.01 7.58 0.88
N ASN A 183 -3.00 7.48 1.72
CA ASN A 183 -4.20 6.69 1.48
C ASN A 183 -5.47 7.55 1.38
N HIS A 184 -6.63 6.90 1.38
CA HIS A 184 -7.94 7.55 1.27
C HIS A 184 -8.29 8.45 2.48
N ALA A 185 -7.60 8.33 3.62
CA ALA A 185 -7.86 9.16 4.80
C ALA A 185 -7.58 10.65 4.54
N LEU A 186 -6.69 10.98 3.59
CA LEU A 186 -6.41 12.36 3.17
C LEU A 186 -7.69 13.11 2.73
N ALA A 187 -8.67 12.40 2.15
CA ALA A 187 -9.94 12.99 1.74
C ALA A 187 -10.75 13.58 2.91
N LYS A 188 -10.53 13.12 4.15
CA LYS A 188 -11.16 13.71 5.34
C LYS A 188 -10.76 15.17 5.60
N ARG A 189 -9.62 15.58 5.01
CA ARG A 189 -9.11 16.96 5.05
C ARG A 189 -9.16 17.63 3.68
N ASN A 190 -9.95 17.11 2.75
CA ASN A 190 -10.04 17.58 1.36
C ASN A 190 -8.67 17.61 0.66
N GLN A 191 -7.83 16.63 0.93
CA GLN A 191 -6.49 16.48 0.37
C GLN A 191 -6.41 15.19 -0.46
N THR A 192 -5.46 15.14 -1.38
CA THR A 192 -5.22 14.00 -2.25
C THR A 192 -3.75 13.58 -2.24
N ALA A 193 -3.47 12.31 -2.47
CA ALA A 193 -2.10 11.83 -2.62
C ALA A 193 -1.36 12.59 -3.74
N SER A 194 -2.03 12.91 -4.85
CA SER A 194 -1.43 13.67 -5.97
C SER A 194 -0.95 15.05 -5.56
N GLU A 195 -1.67 15.75 -4.68
CA GLU A 195 -1.24 17.06 -4.15
C GLU A 195 0.01 16.92 -3.29
N VAL A 196 0.07 15.91 -2.43
CA VAL A 196 1.24 15.62 -1.58
C VAL A 196 2.46 15.28 -2.45
N LEU A 197 2.27 14.41 -3.43
CA LEU A 197 3.32 14.00 -4.37
C LEU A 197 3.88 15.20 -5.15
N ALA A 198 3.00 16.07 -5.67
CA ALA A 198 3.40 17.29 -6.38
C ALA A 198 4.15 18.26 -5.45
N TRP A 199 3.70 18.40 -4.20
CA TRP A 199 4.33 19.25 -3.20
C TRP A 199 5.76 18.78 -2.84
N LEU A 200 5.94 17.47 -2.66
CA LEU A 200 7.25 16.85 -2.39
C LEU A 200 8.19 16.97 -3.60
N ALA A 201 7.68 16.74 -4.82
CA ALA A 201 8.46 16.88 -6.05
C ALA A 201 9.02 18.29 -6.24
N GLN A 202 8.24 19.34 -5.92
CA GLN A 202 8.69 20.74 -5.93
C GLN A 202 9.83 21.01 -4.94
N ARG A 203 9.96 20.21 -3.89
CA ARG A 203 11.00 20.30 -2.85
C ARG A 203 12.19 19.38 -3.07
N GLY A 204 12.27 18.76 -4.26
CA GLY A 204 13.40 17.94 -4.68
C GLY A 204 13.25 16.45 -4.36
N TYR A 205 12.11 16.02 -3.80
CA TYR A 205 11.78 14.61 -3.63
C TYR A 205 11.04 14.12 -4.89
N ARG A 206 11.80 13.81 -5.94
CA ARG A 206 11.30 13.56 -7.29
C ARG A 206 11.09 12.09 -7.63
N GLN A 207 11.59 11.20 -6.79
CA GLN A 207 11.47 9.77 -6.97
C GLN A 207 10.83 9.16 -5.73
N ALA A 208 9.79 8.39 -5.91
CA ALA A 208 9.12 7.67 -4.84
C ALA A 208 9.07 6.18 -5.13
N LEU A 209 9.53 5.38 -4.17
CA LEU A 209 9.30 3.94 -4.14
C LEU A 209 7.96 3.68 -3.43
N VAL A 210 7.05 2.93 -4.07
CA VAL A 210 5.72 2.65 -3.50
C VAL A 210 5.68 1.24 -2.94
N LEU A 211 5.41 1.11 -1.64
CA LEU A 211 5.39 -0.14 -0.89
C LEU A 211 3.98 -0.39 -0.32
N ASP A 212 3.58 -1.64 -0.21
CA ASP A 212 2.30 -2.08 0.37
C ASP A 212 1.07 -1.28 -0.12
N ASN A 213 1.14 -0.67 -1.32
CA ASN A 213 0.18 0.19 -2.02
C ASN A 213 0.13 1.66 -1.59
N ASP A 214 0.29 1.99 -0.31
CA ASP A 214 0.01 3.31 0.24
C ASP A 214 1.21 3.93 0.96
N ASN A 215 2.30 3.19 1.14
CA ASN A 215 3.55 3.69 1.73
C ASN A 215 4.51 4.17 0.66
N TYR A 216 4.85 5.44 0.68
CA TYR A 216 5.74 6.08 -0.30
C TYR A 216 7.07 6.43 0.36
N VAL A 217 8.17 5.90 -0.19
CA VAL A 217 9.53 6.20 0.25
C VAL A 217 10.16 7.21 -0.67
N PHE A 218 10.59 8.33 -0.12
CA PHE A 218 11.27 9.39 -0.84
C PHE A 218 12.70 9.54 -0.35
N GLN A 219 13.63 9.66 -1.30
CA GLN A 219 14.99 10.08 -1.07
C GLN A 219 15.26 11.31 -1.93
N ARG A 220 15.84 12.34 -1.32
CA ARG A 220 16.23 13.53 -2.05
C ARG A 220 17.58 13.31 -2.72
N ASP A 221 17.61 13.43 -4.02
CA ASP A 221 18.86 13.34 -4.78
C ASP A 221 19.70 14.59 -4.54
N ARG A 222 20.90 14.42 -3.98
CA ARG A 222 21.81 15.51 -3.66
C ARG A 222 22.38 16.21 -4.90
N GLU A 223 22.45 15.54 -6.04
CA GLU A 223 23.03 16.10 -7.26
C GLU A 223 22.06 17.02 -8.03
N HIS A 224 20.75 16.89 -7.83
CA HIS A 224 19.73 17.60 -8.59
C HIS A 224 19.24 18.91 -7.94
N LEU A 225 19.86 19.37 -6.86
CA LEU A 225 19.55 20.66 -6.20
C LEU A 225 19.78 21.89 -7.11
N LYS A 226 20.39 21.74 -8.27
CA LYS A 226 20.81 22.85 -9.15
C LYS A 226 19.89 23.07 -10.37
N VAL A 227 18.85 22.28 -10.58
CA VAL A 227 17.98 22.42 -11.76
C VAL A 227 16.58 22.85 -11.34
N ALA A 228 16.35 24.14 -11.37
CA ALA A 228 15.02 24.71 -11.41
C ALA A 228 14.43 24.43 -12.81
N GLY A 229 13.45 23.58 -12.92
CA GLY A 229 12.72 23.33 -14.16
C GLY A 229 11.98 21.99 -14.14
N SER A 230 10.67 22.04 -14.34
CA SER A 230 9.70 20.95 -14.44
C SER A 230 9.90 19.78 -13.45
N ALA A 231 9.12 19.80 -12.39
CA ALA A 231 9.06 18.70 -11.44
C ALA A 231 8.25 17.54 -12.05
N SER A 232 8.92 16.64 -12.76
CA SER A 232 8.36 15.32 -13.06
C SER A 232 8.65 14.41 -11.85
N LEU A 233 7.61 13.79 -11.31
CA LEU A 233 7.74 12.76 -10.29
C LEU A 233 7.89 11.41 -11.00
N GLU A 234 8.92 10.66 -10.65
CA GLU A 234 9.10 9.27 -11.07
C GLU A 234 8.68 8.35 -9.93
N LEU A 235 7.68 7.50 -10.16
CA LEU A 235 7.31 6.46 -9.22
C LEU A 235 8.05 5.17 -9.59
N VAL A 236 8.80 4.64 -8.62
CA VAL A 236 9.54 3.39 -8.74
C VAL A 236 8.81 2.35 -7.90
N PHE A 237 8.55 1.21 -8.50
CA PHE A 237 8.01 0.07 -7.76
C PHE A 237 9.15 -0.87 -7.40
N PRO A 238 9.14 -1.51 -6.21
CA PRO A 238 10.20 -2.42 -5.84
C PRO A 238 10.29 -3.52 -6.90
N PRO A 239 11.51 -3.99 -7.22
CA PRO A 239 11.63 -5.24 -7.94
C PRO A 239 10.83 -6.29 -7.14
N PRO A 240 10.15 -7.24 -7.83
CA PRO A 240 9.42 -8.28 -7.14
C PRO A 240 10.34 -8.88 -6.08
N MET A 241 9.84 -8.97 -4.82
CA MET A 241 10.62 -9.60 -3.76
C MET A 241 11.16 -10.90 -4.31
N ARG A 242 12.49 -11.04 -4.41
CA ARG A 242 13.13 -12.29 -4.79
C ARG A 242 12.88 -13.25 -3.64
N PHE A 243 11.81 -14.01 -3.76
CA PHE A 243 11.64 -15.20 -2.95
C PHE A 243 12.70 -16.17 -3.44
N GLU A 244 13.74 -16.42 -2.65
CA GLU A 244 14.70 -17.48 -2.91
C GLU A 244 13.90 -18.78 -3.03
N GLU A 245 14.15 -19.53 -4.11
CA GLU A 245 13.49 -20.78 -4.50
C GLU A 245 12.05 -20.66 -5.02
N THR A 246 11.90 -20.10 -6.21
CA THR A 246 10.75 -20.38 -7.06
C THR A 246 10.93 -21.73 -7.74
N LEU A 247 10.16 -22.72 -7.32
CA LEU A 247 10.03 -23.93 -8.12
C LEU A 247 9.24 -23.59 -9.40
N ASP A 248 9.87 -23.85 -10.54
CA ASP A 248 9.32 -23.60 -11.87
C ASP A 248 8.16 -24.55 -12.27
N ALA A 249 7.30 -24.95 -11.33
CA ALA A 249 6.19 -25.83 -11.63
C ALA A 249 5.13 -25.19 -12.57
N VAL A 250 5.11 -23.86 -12.66
CA VAL A 250 4.22 -23.09 -13.54
C VAL A 250 5.00 -22.27 -14.57
N THR A 251 6.32 -22.06 -14.40
CA THR A 251 7.18 -21.43 -15.40
C THR A 251 7.26 -22.36 -16.63
N GLY A 252 6.90 -21.83 -17.77
CA GLY A 252 6.77 -22.60 -19.02
C GLY A 252 5.35 -23.03 -19.34
N THR A 253 4.38 -22.88 -18.43
CA THR A 253 2.96 -22.96 -18.78
C THR A 253 2.54 -21.63 -19.40
N PRO A 254 2.07 -21.59 -20.66
CA PRO A 254 1.53 -20.37 -21.24
C PRO A 254 0.45 -19.79 -20.33
N LEU A 255 0.43 -18.47 -20.16
CA LEU A 255 -0.54 -17.79 -19.29
C LEU A 255 -1.99 -18.10 -19.70
N ASP A 256 -2.24 -18.25 -21.02
CA ASP A 256 -3.54 -18.67 -21.59
C ASP A 256 -3.98 -20.06 -21.16
N ARG A 257 -3.08 -20.90 -20.64
CA ARG A 257 -3.44 -22.19 -20.03
C ARG A 257 -3.72 -22.08 -18.55
N LEU A 258 -3.18 -21.08 -17.86
CA LEU A 258 -3.45 -20.82 -16.44
C LEU A 258 -4.74 -20.01 -16.28
N LEU A 259 -4.90 -18.97 -17.11
CA LEU A 259 -6.06 -18.08 -17.13
C LEU A 259 -6.96 -18.52 -18.29
N THR A 260 -7.87 -19.44 -18.04
CA THR A 260 -8.63 -20.12 -19.10
C THR A 260 -9.73 -19.28 -19.70
N THR A 261 -10.36 -18.42 -18.90
CA THR A 261 -11.46 -17.59 -19.36
C THR A 261 -11.47 -16.28 -18.63
N GLY A 262 -11.59 -15.18 -19.37
CA GLY A 262 -11.90 -13.86 -18.85
C GLY A 262 -13.32 -13.48 -19.21
N GLU A 263 -14.04 -12.90 -18.28
CA GLU A 263 -15.38 -12.37 -18.51
C GLU A 263 -15.41 -10.92 -18.01
N PHE A 264 -15.99 -10.05 -18.86
CA PHE A 264 -16.40 -8.73 -18.38
C PHE A 264 -17.55 -8.90 -17.39
N GLN A 265 -17.39 -8.25 -16.25
CA GLN A 265 -18.38 -8.24 -15.20
C GLN A 265 -19.16 -6.92 -15.25
N ASN A 266 -20.45 -6.99 -14.98
CA ASN A 266 -21.34 -5.83 -14.97
C ASN A 266 -21.31 -5.04 -16.29
N GLU A 267 -21.06 -3.74 -16.23
CA GLU A 267 -21.02 -2.82 -17.39
C GLU A 267 -19.59 -2.49 -17.86
N ALA A 268 -18.60 -3.30 -17.51
CA ALA A 268 -17.22 -3.09 -17.96
C ALA A 268 -17.11 -3.34 -19.46
N THR A 269 -16.34 -2.51 -20.15
CA THR A 269 -16.15 -2.55 -21.61
C THR A 269 -14.74 -2.18 -22.00
N PHE A 270 -14.36 -2.50 -23.25
CA PHE A 270 -13.18 -1.85 -23.84
C PHE A 270 -13.45 -0.37 -24.07
N ARG A 271 -12.45 0.47 -23.82
CA ARG A 271 -12.48 1.87 -24.23
C ARG A 271 -12.25 1.94 -25.74
N ASP A 272 -13.15 2.57 -26.48
CA ASP A 272 -12.91 2.92 -27.87
C ASP A 272 -12.34 4.35 -27.94
N ASP A 273 -11.14 4.52 -28.50
CA ASP A 273 -10.45 5.80 -28.61
C ASP A 273 -11.17 6.84 -29.51
N ARG A 274 -12.32 6.48 -30.07
CA ARG A 274 -13.12 7.33 -30.92
C ARG A 274 -14.24 8.09 -30.23
N ASP A 275 -14.43 7.95 -28.93
CA ASP A 275 -15.53 8.60 -28.18
C ASP A 275 -15.17 9.99 -27.64
N SER A 276 -14.97 10.94 -28.58
CA SER A 276 -15.12 12.38 -28.30
C SER A 276 -16.56 12.88 -28.51
N VAL A 277 -17.59 12.01 -28.51
CA VAL A 277 -19.00 12.35 -28.76
C VAL A 277 -19.86 11.99 -27.53
N PRO A 278 -20.84 12.86 -27.11
CA PRO A 278 -21.61 12.67 -25.88
C PRO A 278 -22.46 11.40 -25.88
N ALA A 279 -22.39 10.68 -24.77
CA ALA A 279 -22.80 9.28 -24.54
C ALA A 279 -24.30 9.02 -24.37
N THR A 280 -25.23 9.60 -25.11
CA THR A 280 -26.66 9.37 -24.86
C THR A 280 -27.42 8.49 -25.85
N SER A 281 -26.81 8.03 -26.94
CA SER A 281 -27.57 7.20 -27.91
C SER A 281 -26.82 6.03 -28.57
N LEU A 282 -25.52 5.91 -28.43
CA LEU A 282 -24.73 4.87 -29.09
C LEU A 282 -24.28 3.68 -28.19
N VAL A 283 -24.30 3.84 -26.87
CA VAL A 283 -23.74 2.86 -25.93
C VAL A 283 -24.44 1.51 -26.02
N GLY A 284 -25.75 1.47 -26.20
CA GLY A 284 -26.50 0.22 -26.32
C GLY A 284 -26.30 -0.54 -27.65
N ALA A 285 -25.95 0.17 -28.72
CA ALA A 285 -25.72 -0.44 -30.04
C ALA A 285 -24.28 -0.90 -30.20
N VAL A 286 -23.33 -0.14 -29.66
CA VAL A 286 -21.89 -0.45 -29.67
C VAL A 286 -21.59 -1.64 -28.74
N SER A 287 -22.20 -1.72 -27.55
CA SER A 287 -22.09 -2.90 -26.68
C SER A 287 -22.54 -4.19 -27.34
N ARG A 288 -23.60 -4.13 -28.18
CA ARG A 288 -24.07 -5.30 -28.95
C ARG A 288 -23.18 -5.63 -30.15
N ALA A 289 -22.66 -4.61 -30.84
CA ALA A 289 -21.74 -4.80 -31.96
C ALA A 289 -20.35 -5.28 -31.50
N MET A 290 -19.84 -4.78 -30.37
CA MET A 290 -18.57 -5.23 -29.78
C MET A 290 -18.67 -6.63 -29.16
N ARG A 291 -19.78 -7.00 -28.50
CA ARG A 291 -20.03 -8.40 -28.14
C ARG A 291 -19.94 -9.33 -29.36
N LYS A 292 -20.39 -8.87 -30.51
CA LYS A 292 -20.34 -9.63 -31.76
C LYS A 292 -18.94 -9.67 -32.40
N LEU A 293 -18.11 -8.64 -32.21
CA LEU A 293 -16.71 -8.64 -32.66
C LEU A 293 -15.78 -9.45 -31.75
N ILE A 294 -16.08 -9.51 -30.44
CA ILE A 294 -15.38 -10.32 -29.46
C ILE A 294 -15.78 -11.80 -29.61
N SER A 295 -17.03 -12.07 -29.97
CA SER A 295 -17.54 -13.41 -30.25
C SER A 295 -17.02 -14.05 -31.54
N SER A 296 -16.29 -13.31 -32.39
CA SER A 296 -15.66 -13.91 -33.57
C SER A 296 -14.40 -14.73 -33.26
N GLY A 297 -14.01 -14.87 -31.97
CA GLY A 297 -12.89 -15.70 -31.50
C GLY A 297 -13.28 -16.95 -30.72
N SER A 298 -14.48 -16.98 -30.11
CA SER A 298 -15.08 -18.16 -29.49
C SER A 298 -16.60 -17.96 -29.36
N ASP A 299 -17.36 -18.98 -29.63
CA ASP A 299 -18.83 -18.95 -29.70
C ASP A 299 -19.54 -18.76 -28.34
N ASP A 300 -18.78 -18.62 -27.23
CA ASP A 300 -19.28 -18.57 -25.86
C ASP A 300 -19.05 -17.27 -25.08
N GLY A 301 -18.57 -16.21 -25.75
CA GLY A 301 -18.35 -14.88 -25.13
C GLY A 301 -17.18 -14.81 -24.15
N ARG A 302 -16.32 -15.82 -24.11
CA ARG A 302 -15.17 -15.91 -23.23
C ARG A 302 -13.95 -15.24 -23.85
N LEU A 303 -13.19 -14.51 -23.02
CA LEU A 303 -12.02 -13.75 -23.42
C LEU A 303 -10.75 -14.47 -22.99
N GLY A 304 -9.86 -14.80 -23.92
CA GLY A 304 -8.49 -15.18 -23.58
C GLY A 304 -7.70 -13.98 -23.09
N PHE A 305 -6.66 -14.18 -22.27
CA PHE A 305 -5.80 -13.11 -21.78
C PHE A 305 -5.21 -12.29 -22.93
N SER A 306 -4.77 -12.93 -24.00
CA SER A 306 -4.23 -12.30 -25.20
C SER A 306 -5.21 -11.34 -25.90
N SER A 307 -6.53 -11.55 -25.73
CA SER A 307 -7.55 -10.67 -26.32
C SER A 307 -7.77 -9.38 -25.54
N VAL A 308 -7.32 -9.29 -24.28
CA VAL A 308 -7.46 -8.09 -23.43
C VAL A 308 -6.14 -7.38 -23.19
N ALA A 309 -5.01 -8.07 -23.31
CA ALA A 309 -3.68 -7.49 -23.11
C ALA A 309 -3.43 -6.33 -24.10
N GLY A 310 -2.91 -5.22 -23.59
CA GLY A 310 -2.64 -4.01 -24.38
C GLY A 310 -3.87 -3.21 -24.79
N ARG A 311 -5.08 -3.59 -24.37
CA ARG A 311 -6.32 -2.84 -24.65
C ARG A 311 -6.80 -2.11 -23.40
N ALA A 312 -7.25 -0.86 -23.61
CA ALA A 312 -7.83 -0.08 -22.53
C ALA A 312 -9.22 -0.62 -22.14
N ILE A 313 -9.43 -0.82 -20.87
CA ILE A 313 -10.65 -1.35 -20.27
C ILE A 313 -11.24 -0.30 -19.35
N ALA A 314 -12.53 -0.02 -19.50
CA ALA A 314 -13.29 0.86 -18.63
C ALA A 314 -14.11 0.01 -17.63
N THR A 315 -13.99 0.30 -16.34
CA THR A 315 -14.81 -0.34 -15.32
C THR A 315 -16.23 0.23 -15.29
N PRO A 316 -17.18 -0.43 -14.59
CA PRO A 316 -18.41 0.23 -14.15
C PRO A 316 -18.08 1.47 -13.29
N SER A 317 -19.03 2.40 -13.19
CA SER A 317 -18.87 3.61 -12.37
C SER A 317 -19.18 3.38 -10.89
N SER A 318 -19.82 2.28 -10.54
CA SER A 318 -20.12 1.95 -9.14
C SER A 318 -18.86 1.45 -8.42
N MET A 319 -18.61 2.01 -7.26
CA MET A 319 -17.52 1.60 -6.38
C MET A 319 -17.65 0.11 -6.01
N TRP A 320 -16.54 -0.61 -5.95
CA TRP A 320 -16.42 -2.04 -5.68
C TRP A 320 -16.99 -2.97 -6.76
N SER A 321 -17.47 -2.43 -7.89
CA SER A 321 -17.97 -3.26 -8.98
C SER A 321 -16.83 -3.93 -9.74
N TYR A 322 -16.94 -5.23 -9.92
CA TYR A 322 -16.01 -6.02 -10.73
C TYR A 322 -16.11 -5.60 -12.20
N ALA A 323 -14.95 -5.52 -12.84
CA ALA A 323 -14.81 -5.18 -14.26
C ALA A 323 -14.43 -6.39 -15.09
N LEU A 324 -13.47 -7.18 -14.62
CA LEU A 324 -12.92 -8.30 -15.35
C LEU A 324 -12.49 -9.38 -14.35
N ALA A 325 -12.74 -10.61 -14.66
CA ALA A 325 -12.26 -11.77 -13.89
C ALA A 325 -11.78 -12.87 -14.85
N PHE A 326 -10.60 -13.43 -14.57
CA PHE A 326 -10.05 -14.60 -15.26
C PHE A 326 -10.09 -15.79 -14.30
N ALA A 327 -10.77 -16.86 -14.69
CA ALA A 327 -10.74 -18.09 -13.94
C ALA A 327 -9.36 -18.78 -14.06
N PHE A 328 -8.86 -19.35 -12.97
CA PHE A 328 -7.69 -20.22 -13.01
C PHE A 328 -8.07 -21.65 -13.43
N ASP A 329 -7.23 -22.25 -14.26
CA ASP A 329 -7.37 -23.67 -14.61
C ASP A 329 -7.05 -24.57 -13.40
N PRO A 330 -8.03 -25.38 -12.92
CA PRO A 330 -7.79 -26.24 -11.76
C PRO A 330 -6.71 -27.30 -12.00
N GLY A 331 -6.55 -27.77 -13.24
CA GLY A 331 -5.55 -28.76 -13.61
C GLY A 331 -4.13 -28.18 -13.60
N VAL A 332 -3.99 -26.89 -13.89
CA VAL A 332 -2.71 -26.18 -13.75
C VAL A 332 -2.41 -25.92 -12.29
N LEU A 333 -3.39 -25.46 -11.50
CA LEU A 333 -3.21 -25.21 -10.06
C LEU A 333 -2.88 -26.51 -9.29
N ALA A 334 -3.42 -27.64 -9.70
CA ALA A 334 -3.12 -28.95 -9.10
C ALA A 334 -1.64 -29.37 -9.22
N LYS A 335 -0.86 -28.73 -10.10
CA LYS A 335 0.59 -28.94 -10.21
C LYS A 335 1.40 -28.18 -9.15
N VAL A 336 0.79 -27.22 -8.47
CA VAL A 336 1.43 -26.52 -7.35
C VAL A 336 1.50 -27.47 -6.15
N PRO A 337 2.65 -27.64 -5.49
CA PRO A 337 2.77 -28.52 -4.33
C PRO A 337 1.75 -28.21 -3.25
N ALA A 338 1.26 -29.22 -2.55
CA ALA A 338 0.28 -29.06 -1.47
C ALA A 338 0.81 -28.05 -0.41
N GLY A 339 -0.04 -27.09 -0.03
CA GLY A 339 0.34 -25.97 0.84
C GLY A 339 1.19 -24.89 0.14
N GLY A 340 1.42 -25.01 -1.15
CA GLY A 340 2.13 -24.02 -1.94
C GLY A 340 1.26 -22.81 -2.31
N SER A 341 1.89 -21.78 -2.80
CA SER A 341 1.24 -20.52 -3.17
C SER A 341 1.39 -20.22 -4.66
N LEU A 342 0.40 -19.55 -5.22
CA LEU A 342 0.44 -18.93 -6.52
C LEU A 342 0.94 -17.48 -6.34
N VAL A 343 1.97 -17.10 -7.10
CA VAL A 343 2.51 -15.72 -7.15
C VAL A 343 2.21 -15.17 -8.53
N MET A 344 1.46 -14.07 -8.57
CA MET A 344 1.11 -13.34 -9.81
C MET A 344 1.88 -12.03 -9.85
N GLU A 345 2.67 -11.83 -10.90
CA GLU A 345 3.30 -10.54 -11.24
C GLU A 345 2.44 -9.89 -12.33
N ILE A 346 1.91 -8.71 -12.04
CA ILE A 346 0.97 -8.02 -12.93
C ILE A 346 1.52 -6.63 -13.23
N GLU A 347 1.53 -6.28 -14.49
CA GLU A 347 1.89 -4.95 -14.95
C GLU A 347 0.66 -4.35 -15.63
N VAL A 348 0.25 -3.17 -15.15
CA VAL A 348 -0.98 -2.50 -15.57
C VAL A 348 -0.78 -1.00 -15.61
N GLU A 349 -1.32 -0.35 -16.62
CA GLU A 349 -1.41 1.10 -16.72
C GLU A 349 -2.81 1.53 -16.30
N VAL A 350 -2.92 2.43 -15.32
CA VAL A 350 -4.19 3.03 -14.88
C VAL A 350 -4.18 4.47 -15.30
N SER A 351 -4.99 4.81 -16.32
CA SER A 351 -5.04 6.16 -16.88
C SER A 351 -6.08 7.05 -16.21
N GLU A 352 -7.12 6.47 -15.62
CA GLU A 352 -8.17 7.19 -14.90
C GLU A 352 -8.67 6.36 -13.70
N GLY A 353 -9.06 7.01 -12.60
CA GLY A 353 -9.68 6.37 -11.46
C GLY A 353 -8.73 5.62 -10.53
N LYS A 354 -9.24 4.56 -9.91
CA LYS A 354 -8.50 3.69 -8.97
C LYS A 354 -8.92 2.23 -9.18
N LEU A 355 -7.95 1.36 -9.46
CA LEU A 355 -8.14 -0.06 -9.78
C LEU A 355 -7.82 -0.93 -8.57
N GLY A 356 -8.71 -1.84 -8.21
CA GLY A 356 -8.46 -2.94 -7.28
C GLY A 356 -8.15 -4.23 -8.03
N ILE A 357 -7.13 -4.97 -7.58
CA ILE A 357 -6.69 -6.22 -8.17
C ILE A 357 -6.47 -7.24 -7.05
N GLY A 358 -7.02 -8.44 -7.20
CA GLY A 358 -6.85 -9.51 -6.21
C GLY A 358 -7.13 -10.90 -6.77
N ILE A 359 -6.72 -11.90 -6.01
CA ILE A 359 -7.07 -13.30 -6.28
C ILE A 359 -8.28 -13.64 -5.44
N ALA A 360 -9.40 -13.97 -6.10
CA ALA A 360 -10.65 -14.35 -5.46
C ALA A 360 -10.73 -15.86 -5.22
N GLY A 361 -11.51 -16.25 -4.21
CA GLY A 361 -11.85 -17.62 -3.86
C GLY A 361 -12.99 -18.20 -4.70
N ALA A 362 -13.81 -19.06 -4.10
CA ALA A 362 -14.86 -19.79 -4.79
C ALA A 362 -15.92 -18.90 -5.46
N ASP A 363 -16.11 -17.72 -4.93
CA ASP A 363 -16.93 -16.66 -5.49
C ASP A 363 -16.13 -15.33 -5.52
N LEU A 364 -16.68 -14.32 -6.15
CA LEU A 364 -16.07 -12.99 -6.20
C LEU A 364 -16.38 -12.13 -4.95
N SER A 365 -16.99 -12.71 -3.91
CA SER A 365 -17.38 -11.98 -2.71
C SER A 365 -16.20 -11.64 -1.79
N SER A 366 -15.12 -12.45 -1.89
CA SER A 366 -13.93 -12.27 -1.04
C SER A 366 -12.63 -12.62 -1.78
N PHE A 367 -11.58 -11.88 -1.47
CA PHE A 367 -10.24 -12.19 -1.92
C PHE A 367 -9.54 -13.16 -0.96
N VAL A 368 -8.80 -14.11 -1.51
CA VAL A 368 -7.91 -15.02 -0.75
C VAL A 368 -6.48 -14.48 -0.66
N SER A 369 -6.25 -13.31 -1.25
CA SER A 369 -5.06 -12.48 -1.10
C SER A 369 -5.47 -11.07 -0.67
N PRO A 370 -4.60 -10.29 -0.03
CA PRO A 370 -4.86 -8.85 0.11
C PRO A 370 -5.11 -8.22 -1.26
N GLU A 371 -6.17 -7.41 -1.35
CA GLU A 371 -6.42 -6.63 -2.56
C GLU A 371 -5.33 -5.57 -2.73
N ARG A 372 -4.83 -5.44 -3.94
CA ARG A 372 -3.89 -4.37 -4.32
C ARG A 372 -4.65 -3.28 -5.05
N THR A 373 -4.43 -2.02 -4.67
CA THR A 373 -5.08 -0.88 -5.31
C THR A 373 -4.07 0.01 -6.00
N LEU A 374 -4.40 0.43 -7.23
CA LEU A 374 -3.56 1.29 -8.06
C LEU A 374 -4.35 2.53 -8.47
N SER A 375 -3.77 3.71 -8.24
CA SER A 375 -4.34 4.98 -8.68
C SER A 375 -3.85 5.34 -10.08
N ALA A 376 -4.63 6.15 -10.79
CA ALA A 376 -4.25 6.68 -12.11
C ALA A 376 -2.93 7.45 -12.03
N MET A 377 -2.00 7.10 -12.93
CA MET A 377 -0.72 7.77 -13.10
C MET A 377 -0.11 7.45 -14.47
N PRO A 378 0.80 8.30 -14.99
CA PRO A 378 1.52 8.00 -16.22
C PRO A 378 2.39 6.75 -16.11
N GLY A 379 2.30 5.89 -17.13
CA GLY A 379 3.12 4.70 -17.27
C GLY A 379 2.56 3.45 -16.56
N ALA A 380 3.17 2.32 -16.84
CA ALA A 380 2.76 1.04 -16.31
C ALA A 380 3.25 0.85 -14.86
N GLN A 381 2.35 0.34 -14.04
CA GLN A 381 2.58 0.01 -12.64
C GLN A 381 2.71 -1.51 -12.51
N ARG A 382 3.66 -1.97 -11.71
CA ARG A 382 3.89 -3.40 -11.47
C ARG A 382 3.54 -3.77 -10.04
N LEU A 383 2.83 -4.87 -9.87
CA LEU A 383 2.48 -5.41 -8.55
C LEU A 383 2.67 -6.92 -8.51
N VAL A 384 2.80 -7.44 -7.29
CA VAL A 384 2.89 -8.87 -7.01
C VAL A 384 1.78 -9.26 -6.03
N ILE A 385 1.01 -10.28 -6.38
CA ILE A 385 -0.03 -10.85 -5.52
C ILE A 385 0.31 -12.30 -5.24
N THR A 386 0.21 -12.70 -3.99
CA THR A 386 0.43 -14.09 -3.56
C THR A 386 -0.83 -14.63 -2.88
N ALA A 387 -1.26 -15.82 -3.26
CA ALA A 387 -2.39 -16.50 -2.63
C ALA A 387 -2.11 -18.01 -2.46
N PRO A 388 -2.73 -18.68 -1.49
CA PRO A 388 -2.72 -20.15 -1.42
C PRO A 388 -3.28 -20.72 -2.72
N ALA A 389 -2.55 -21.64 -3.35
CA ALA A 389 -2.93 -22.15 -4.68
C ALA A 389 -4.23 -22.97 -4.65
N ASP A 390 -4.49 -23.67 -3.56
CA ASP A 390 -5.70 -24.47 -3.32
C ASP A 390 -6.97 -23.61 -3.16
N GLN A 391 -6.82 -22.35 -2.73
CA GLN A 391 -7.91 -21.40 -2.54
C GLN A 391 -8.13 -20.48 -3.73
N ALA A 392 -7.12 -20.31 -4.59
CA ALA A 392 -7.19 -19.42 -5.75
C ALA A 392 -8.18 -19.93 -6.80
N LYS A 393 -9.15 -19.11 -7.22
CA LYS A 393 -10.13 -19.45 -8.25
C LYS A 393 -10.14 -18.50 -9.43
N SER A 394 -9.94 -17.21 -9.18
CA SER A 394 -9.90 -16.22 -10.27
C SER A 394 -8.98 -15.04 -9.93
N LEU A 395 -8.38 -14.45 -10.96
CA LEU A 395 -7.75 -13.16 -10.92
C LEU A 395 -8.78 -12.11 -11.28
N ALA A 396 -9.07 -11.17 -10.38
CA ALA A 396 -10.17 -10.23 -10.52
C ALA A 396 -9.70 -8.78 -10.45
N PHE A 397 -10.37 -7.94 -11.25
CA PHE A 397 -10.14 -6.50 -11.37
C PHE A 397 -11.44 -5.77 -11.09
N ARG A 398 -11.41 -4.75 -10.22
CA ARG A 398 -12.62 -4.00 -9.88
C ARG A 398 -12.36 -2.50 -9.72
N ASN A 399 -13.44 -1.73 -9.83
CA ASN A 399 -13.42 -0.30 -9.55
C ASN A 399 -13.34 -0.05 -8.05
N VAL A 400 -12.32 0.67 -7.59
CA VAL A 400 -12.21 1.14 -6.20
C VAL A 400 -12.10 2.67 -6.14
N ALA A 401 -12.40 3.34 -7.25
CA ALA A 401 -12.56 4.79 -7.27
C ALA A 401 -13.86 5.21 -6.56
N THR A 402 -13.99 6.49 -6.30
CA THR A 402 -15.19 7.09 -5.70
C THR A 402 -16.43 6.74 -6.53
N GLU A 403 -17.57 6.54 -5.85
CA GLU A 403 -18.86 6.26 -6.50
C GLU A 403 -19.15 7.26 -7.61
N GLY A 404 -19.61 6.75 -8.74
CA GLY A 404 -19.84 7.52 -9.97
C GLY A 404 -18.61 7.74 -10.85
N THR A 405 -17.41 7.34 -10.40
CA THR A 405 -16.17 7.47 -11.18
C THR A 405 -15.79 6.12 -11.79
N ARG A 406 -15.51 6.08 -13.06
CA ARG A 406 -14.95 4.90 -13.75
C ARG A 406 -13.44 4.86 -13.58
N THR A 407 -12.90 3.66 -13.57
CA THR A 407 -11.45 3.43 -13.70
C THR A 407 -11.15 2.97 -15.12
N ILE A 408 -10.13 3.54 -15.74
CA ILE A 408 -9.64 3.10 -17.06
C ILE A 408 -8.24 2.54 -16.87
N PHE A 409 -8.05 1.30 -17.33
CA PHE A 409 -6.79 0.60 -17.20
C PHE A 409 -6.46 -0.26 -18.41
N THR A 410 -5.17 -0.57 -18.59
CA THR A 410 -4.65 -1.44 -19.65
C THR A 410 -3.76 -2.50 -19.01
N LEU A 411 -4.06 -3.78 -19.24
CA LEU A 411 -3.17 -4.86 -18.84
C LEU A 411 -1.98 -4.92 -19.79
N VAL A 412 -0.78 -4.69 -19.25
CA VAL A 412 0.47 -4.70 -20.01
C VAL A 412 1.07 -6.11 -20.01
N SER A 413 1.27 -6.69 -18.81
CA SER A 413 1.75 -8.05 -18.68
C SER A 413 1.22 -8.73 -17.42
N VAL A 414 1.12 -10.05 -17.46
CA VAL A 414 0.82 -10.90 -16.29
C VAL A 414 1.76 -12.09 -16.34
N ARG A 415 2.36 -12.45 -15.22
CA ARG A 415 3.20 -13.63 -15.06
C ARG A 415 2.75 -14.39 -13.82
N ALA A 416 2.83 -15.70 -13.88
CA ALA A 416 2.47 -16.58 -12.77
C ALA A 416 3.64 -17.49 -12.41
N LYS A 417 3.84 -17.69 -11.09
CA LYS A 417 4.86 -18.60 -10.55
C LYS A 417 4.25 -19.42 -9.42
N ALA A 418 4.68 -20.65 -9.26
CA ALA A 418 4.37 -21.46 -8.09
C ALA A 418 5.47 -21.29 -7.03
N LYS A 419 5.06 -21.23 -5.77
CA LYS A 419 5.97 -21.22 -4.62
C LYS A 419 5.68 -22.45 -3.76
N PRO A 420 6.68 -23.28 -3.39
CA PRO A 420 6.46 -24.39 -2.48
C PRO A 420 6.03 -23.89 -1.09
N PRO A 421 5.42 -24.77 -0.27
CA PRO A 421 5.17 -24.44 1.13
C PRO A 421 6.47 -24.10 1.84
N ARG A 422 6.41 -23.20 2.82
CA ARG A 422 7.57 -22.94 3.66
C ARG A 422 7.92 -24.24 4.40
N THR A 423 9.13 -24.71 4.23
CA THR A 423 9.69 -25.71 5.16
C THR A 423 9.81 -25.03 6.51
N THR A 424 9.05 -25.54 7.49
CA THR A 424 9.12 -25.13 8.90
C THR A 424 10.50 -25.43 9.48
#